data_5602c52096b4b8bfe6bc29f19451e2ce
#
_entry.id   5602c52096b4b8bfe6bc29f19451e2ce
#
_cell.length_a   1.000
_cell.length_b   1.000
_cell.length_c   1.000
_cell.angle_alpha   90.00
_cell.angle_beta   90.00
_cell.angle_gamma   90.00
#
_symmetry.space_group_name_H-M   'P 1'
#
loop_
_entity.id
_entity.type
_entity.pdbx_description
1 polymer ?
#
loop_
_entity_poly.entity_id
_entity_poly.type
_entity_poly.pdbx_seq_one_letter_code
_entity_poly.pdbx_strand_id
1 'polypeptide(L)'
;SNGVAVEGWRASGATMTTTMTTPYRRGTPFAREYAAYDINSRSKPHLNVGTIGHVDHGKTTLTAAITKVMAEEGGAREIAFDQIDKAPEEKARGITISTSHVEYETATRHYAHVDCPGHADYVKNMITGAAQMDGGILVVSAADGPMPQTREHILLARQVGVPSLVVFMNKVDMVDDEELVELVEMELRELLSFYQFPGDDIPIVKGSALHALKGTEDKIGRDKIIELMAAIDSYIPEPTRALDKPFSMPVEDVFSIQGRGTVATGRVEQGIVRTGEEGDIVGIT
;
A
#
# COMPACT_ATOMS: atom_id res chain seq x y z
N SER A 1 -35.35 0.47 9.10
CA SER A 1 -34.34 0.31 8.06
C SER A 1 -33.75 1.68 7.77
N ASN A 2 -32.57 1.95 8.29
CA ASN A 2 -31.84 3.17 7.97
C ASN A 2 -31.06 2.88 6.68
N GLY A 3 -31.62 3.29 5.55
CA GLY A 3 -30.93 3.24 4.26
C GLY A 3 -29.74 4.20 4.24
N VAL A 4 -28.66 3.74 3.70
CA VAL A 4 -27.39 4.44 3.58
C VAL A 4 -27.16 4.77 2.12
N ALA A 5 -27.10 6.06 1.78
CA ALA A 5 -26.81 6.51 0.43
C ALA A 5 -25.31 6.61 0.19
N VAL A 6 -24.81 5.93 -0.83
CA VAL A 6 -23.39 5.87 -1.22
C VAL A 6 -23.15 6.80 -2.39
N GLU A 7 -22.26 7.80 -2.25
CA GLU A 7 -21.79 8.63 -3.37
C GLU A 7 -20.61 7.97 -4.10
N GLY A 8 -20.82 7.60 -5.28
CA GLY A 8 -20.40 6.73 -6.25
C GLY A 8 -19.01 6.43 -6.68
N TRP A 9 -18.76 5.15 -6.85
CA TRP A 9 -17.55 4.70 -7.56
C TRP A 9 -17.77 3.31 -8.19
N ARG A 10 -17.30 3.12 -9.41
CA ARG A 10 -17.24 1.80 -10.01
C ARG A 10 -16.11 1.01 -9.35
N ALA A 11 -16.38 -0.23 -8.98
CA ALA A 11 -15.43 -1.14 -8.39
C ALA A 11 -14.35 -1.54 -9.40
N SER A 12 -13.20 -0.89 -9.33
CA SER A 12 -11.96 -1.37 -9.91
C SER A 12 -10.88 -1.42 -8.82
N GLY A 13 -11.16 -2.14 -7.72
CA GLY A 13 -10.15 -2.48 -6.70
C GLY A 13 -9.51 -1.32 -5.92
N ALA A 14 -10.03 -0.12 -6.01
CA ALA A 14 -9.55 1.01 -5.23
C ALA A 14 -10.06 0.96 -3.80
N THR A 15 -9.26 1.40 -2.85
CA THR A 15 -9.72 1.67 -1.48
C THR A 15 -10.82 2.73 -1.54
N MET A 16 -11.98 2.40 -1.00
CA MET A 16 -13.16 3.24 -1.09
C MET A 16 -13.36 3.99 0.21
N THR A 17 -13.33 5.32 0.15
CA THR A 17 -13.87 6.15 1.23
C THR A 17 -15.33 6.44 0.90
N THR A 18 -16.25 5.70 1.51
CA THR A 18 -17.68 5.87 1.33
C THR A 18 -18.20 6.89 2.32
N THR A 19 -18.63 8.04 1.84
CA THR A 19 -19.24 9.07 2.67
C THR A 19 -20.77 8.87 2.63
N MET A 20 -21.35 8.50 3.75
CA MET A 20 -22.80 8.46 3.92
C MET A 20 -23.32 9.88 4.09
N THR A 21 -24.06 10.42 3.14
CA THR A 21 -24.58 11.80 3.25
C THR A 21 -26.10 11.86 3.27
N THR A 22 -26.63 12.62 4.24
CA THR A 22 -27.92 13.33 4.07
C THR A 22 -27.72 14.49 3.07
N PRO A 23 -28.72 14.91 2.29
CA PRO A 23 -28.51 15.89 1.20
C PRO A 23 -28.01 17.23 1.74
N TYR A 24 -26.83 17.64 1.30
CA TYR A 24 -26.16 18.87 1.71
C TYR A 24 -26.31 19.98 0.67
N ARG A 25 -26.62 21.21 1.14
CA ARG A 25 -26.56 22.45 0.35
C ARG A 25 -25.10 22.83 0.03
N ARG A 26 -24.85 23.23 -1.22
CA ARG A 26 -23.57 23.73 -1.74
C ARG A 26 -22.95 24.81 -0.85
N GLY A 27 -21.69 24.67 -0.54
CA GLY A 27 -20.85 25.77 -0.12
C GLY A 27 -19.95 25.56 1.10
N THR A 28 -18.88 24.73 1.02
CA THR A 28 -17.70 24.86 1.88
C THR A 28 -16.43 24.43 1.15
N PRO A 29 -15.28 25.11 1.38
CA PRO A 29 -14.04 24.91 0.60
C PRO A 29 -13.32 23.56 0.81
N PHE A 30 -13.65 22.81 1.84
CA PHE A 30 -13.01 21.52 2.17
C PHE A 30 -13.37 20.35 1.25
N ALA A 31 -14.44 20.46 0.44
CA ALA A 31 -14.84 19.41 -0.48
C ALA A 31 -13.99 19.33 -1.77
N ARG A 32 -13.06 20.26 -1.98
CA ARG A 32 -12.29 20.35 -3.23
C ARG A 32 -10.99 19.54 -3.25
N GLU A 33 -10.45 19.13 -2.11
CA GLU A 33 -9.14 18.43 -2.09
C GLU A 33 -9.22 16.92 -2.34
N TYR A 34 -10.36 16.28 -2.08
CA TYR A 34 -10.55 14.85 -2.35
C TYR A 34 -11.30 14.54 -3.65
N ALA A 35 -11.78 15.57 -4.37
CA ALA A 35 -12.55 15.41 -5.61
C ALA A 35 -11.69 15.49 -6.89
N ALA A 36 -10.37 15.46 -6.80
CA ALA A 36 -9.49 15.71 -7.93
C ALA A 36 -9.19 14.47 -8.80
N TYR A 37 -9.66 13.27 -8.44
CA TYR A 37 -9.51 12.08 -9.28
C TYR A 37 -10.85 11.67 -9.89
N ASP A 38 -11.00 11.97 -11.19
CA ASP A 38 -12.12 11.47 -11.99
C ASP A 38 -11.87 10.00 -12.36
N ILE A 39 -12.51 9.09 -11.63
CA ILE A 39 -12.43 7.63 -11.85
C ILE A 39 -12.93 7.22 -13.23
N ASN A 40 -13.77 8.01 -13.86
CA ASN A 40 -14.22 7.75 -15.23
C ASN A 40 -13.10 7.91 -16.27
N SER A 41 -11.95 8.48 -15.88
CA SER A 41 -10.77 8.66 -16.72
C SER A 41 -9.70 7.57 -16.55
N ARG A 42 -9.86 6.60 -15.64
CA ARG A 42 -8.87 5.52 -15.46
C ARG A 42 -8.86 4.59 -16.66
N SER A 43 -7.83 4.71 -17.48
CA SER A 43 -7.57 3.85 -18.64
C SER A 43 -6.66 2.66 -18.29
N LYS A 44 -6.02 2.66 -17.11
CA LYS A 44 -5.03 1.66 -16.68
C LYS A 44 -5.62 0.69 -15.65
N PRO A 45 -5.20 -0.60 -15.66
CA PRO A 45 -5.51 -1.55 -14.62
C PRO A 45 -5.08 -1.03 -13.25
N HIS A 46 -5.90 -1.30 -12.23
CA HIS A 46 -5.65 -0.86 -10.84
C HIS A 46 -5.24 -2.01 -9.96
N LEU A 47 -4.15 -1.82 -9.21
CA LEU A 47 -3.63 -2.77 -8.23
C LEU A 47 -3.42 -2.10 -6.88
N ASN A 48 -3.73 -2.86 -5.82
CA ASN A 48 -3.36 -2.48 -4.47
C ASN A 48 -2.05 -3.19 -4.10
N VAL A 49 -1.03 -2.42 -3.82
CA VAL A 49 0.25 -2.93 -3.33
C VAL A 49 0.54 -2.33 -1.95
N GLY A 50 1.49 -2.88 -1.22
CA GLY A 50 1.88 -2.25 0.03
C GLY A 50 3.20 -2.76 0.55
N THR A 51 3.81 -1.97 1.45
CA THR A 51 5.08 -2.26 2.10
C THR A 51 4.87 -3.02 3.39
N ILE A 52 5.60 -4.13 3.54
CA ILE A 52 5.70 -4.94 4.76
C ILE A 52 7.17 -5.16 5.12
N GLY A 53 7.46 -5.52 6.35
CA GLY A 53 8.82 -5.79 6.83
C GLY A 53 9.08 -5.19 8.21
N HIS A 54 10.27 -5.43 8.72
CA HIS A 54 10.68 -5.04 10.07
C HIS A 54 10.64 -3.51 10.29
N VAL A 55 10.50 -3.08 11.55
CA VAL A 55 10.67 -1.68 11.96
C VAL A 55 12.08 -1.19 11.54
N ASP A 56 12.22 0.07 11.18
CA ASP A 56 13.47 0.71 10.75
C ASP A 56 14.14 0.15 9.47
N HIS A 57 13.53 -0.80 8.77
CA HIS A 57 14.02 -1.26 7.46
C HIS A 57 13.73 -0.27 6.32
N GLY A 58 12.98 0.82 6.59
CA GLY A 58 12.77 1.94 5.68
C GLY A 58 11.56 1.81 4.76
N LYS A 59 10.47 1.17 5.22
CA LYS A 59 9.20 1.04 4.46
C LYS A 59 8.63 2.39 4.06
N THR A 60 8.39 3.27 5.02
CA THR A 60 7.84 4.62 4.78
C THR A 60 8.79 5.48 3.96
N THR A 61 10.11 5.33 4.14
CA THR A 61 11.11 5.99 3.31
C THR A 61 11.02 5.51 1.85
N LEU A 62 10.83 4.21 1.63
CA LEU A 62 10.63 3.64 0.30
C LEU A 62 9.33 4.15 -0.32
N THR A 63 8.24 4.17 0.42
CA THR A 63 6.94 4.72 -0.04
C THR A 63 7.08 6.18 -0.48
N ALA A 64 7.77 7.01 0.31
CA ALA A 64 8.05 8.40 -0.06
C ALA A 64 8.96 8.51 -1.31
N ALA A 65 9.98 7.64 -1.41
CA ALA A 65 10.88 7.60 -2.57
C ALA A 65 10.14 7.20 -3.86
N ILE A 66 9.23 6.22 -3.78
CA ILE A 66 8.40 5.80 -4.92
C ILE A 66 7.52 6.98 -5.38
N THR A 67 6.81 7.63 -4.46
CA THR A 67 5.93 8.77 -4.84
C THR A 67 6.72 9.90 -5.46
N LYS A 68 7.92 10.21 -4.97
CA LYS A 68 8.80 11.23 -5.54
C LYS A 68 9.26 10.86 -6.95
N VAL A 69 9.86 9.67 -7.13
CA VAL A 69 10.37 9.23 -8.43
C VAL A 69 9.25 9.12 -9.46
N MET A 70 8.08 8.60 -9.07
CA MET A 70 6.91 8.53 -9.96
C MET A 70 6.34 9.92 -10.27
N ALA A 71 6.44 10.90 -9.37
CA ALA A 71 6.05 12.28 -9.66
C ALA A 71 6.98 12.94 -10.69
N GLU A 72 8.28 12.66 -10.62
CA GLU A 72 9.26 13.11 -11.61
C GLU A 72 8.98 12.53 -13.01
N GLU A 73 8.49 11.28 -13.07
CA GLU A 73 8.02 10.62 -14.30
C GLU A 73 6.61 11.07 -14.75
N GLY A 74 5.95 11.95 -13.99
CA GLY A 74 4.60 12.45 -14.30
C GLY A 74 3.45 11.51 -13.91
N GLY A 75 3.72 10.43 -13.20
CA GLY A 75 2.75 9.39 -12.79
C GLY A 75 2.25 9.52 -11.34
N ALA A 76 2.62 10.55 -10.61
CA ALA A 76 2.20 10.75 -9.22
C ALA A 76 2.19 12.21 -8.80
N ARG A 77 1.60 12.47 -7.63
CA ARG A 77 1.87 13.67 -6.85
C ARG A 77 2.93 13.32 -5.79
N GLU A 78 4.00 14.07 -5.71
CA GLU A 78 5.01 13.89 -4.66
C GLU A 78 4.35 14.05 -3.28
N ILE A 79 4.58 13.06 -2.41
CA ILE A 79 4.12 13.08 -1.03
C ILE A 79 5.36 13.00 -0.14
N ALA A 80 5.58 14.05 0.65
CA ALA A 80 6.71 14.11 1.55
C ALA A 80 6.57 13.07 2.69
N PHE A 81 7.69 12.58 3.20
CA PHE A 81 7.74 11.56 4.27
C PHE A 81 6.86 11.91 5.48
N ASP A 82 6.89 13.18 5.93
CA ASP A 82 6.11 13.69 7.06
C ASP A 82 4.61 13.83 6.78
N GLN A 83 4.21 13.65 5.52
CA GLN A 83 2.80 13.61 5.09
C GLN A 83 2.26 12.17 4.99
N ILE A 84 3.13 11.16 5.01
CA ILE A 84 2.75 9.75 5.09
C ILE A 84 2.45 9.41 6.56
N ASP A 85 3.43 9.58 7.45
CA ASP A 85 3.25 9.44 8.90
C ASP A 85 2.74 10.77 9.49
N LYS A 86 1.41 10.92 9.58
CA LYS A 86 0.76 12.20 9.91
C LYS A 86 0.51 12.39 11.39
N ALA A 87 0.30 11.30 12.13
CA ALA A 87 -0.10 11.37 13.54
C ALA A 87 1.05 11.95 14.40
N PRO A 88 0.74 12.82 15.38
CA PRO A 88 1.76 13.36 16.27
C PRO A 88 2.58 12.28 17.00
N GLU A 89 1.96 11.15 17.31
CA GLU A 89 2.60 10.01 17.95
C GLU A 89 3.56 9.28 17.01
N GLU A 90 3.22 9.12 15.74
CA GLU A 90 4.09 8.57 14.70
C GLU A 90 5.34 9.42 14.54
N LYS A 91 5.16 10.74 14.44
CA LYS A 91 6.26 11.70 14.34
C LYS A 91 7.15 11.73 15.56
N ALA A 92 6.56 11.63 16.77
CA ALA A 92 7.31 11.64 18.03
C ALA A 92 8.13 10.36 18.23
N ARG A 93 7.63 9.22 17.76
CA ARG A 93 8.30 7.91 17.90
C ARG A 93 9.17 7.54 16.69
N GLY A 94 8.96 8.19 15.54
CA GLY A 94 9.60 7.84 14.26
C GLY A 94 9.19 6.49 13.71
N ILE A 95 7.99 6.00 14.04
CA ILE A 95 7.45 4.70 13.59
C ILE A 95 6.03 4.87 13.06
N THR A 96 5.69 4.12 12.02
CA THR A 96 4.33 4.04 11.49
C THR A 96 3.45 3.24 12.45
N ILE A 97 2.32 3.80 12.84
CA ILE A 97 1.32 3.19 13.74
C ILE A 97 0.08 2.75 12.94
N SER A 98 -0.46 3.66 12.14
CA SER A 98 -1.63 3.42 11.29
C SER A 98 -1.21 3.19 9.85
N THR A 99 -2.02 2.44 9.10
CA THR A 99 -1.81 2.30 7.67
C THR A 99 -1.99 3.64 6.97
N SER A 100 -1.09 3.98 6.06
CA SER A 100 -1.19 5.17 5.22
C SER A 100 -1.39 4.77 3.76
N HIS A 101 -2.16 5.55 3.03
CA HIS A 101 -2.48 5.26 1.63
C HIS A 101 -1.95 6.37 0.73
N VAL A 102 -1.23 5.98 -0.31
CA VAL A 102 -0.75 6.86 -1.37
C VAL A 102 -1.10 6.28 -2.73
N GLU A 103 -1.19 7.11 -3.76
CA GLU A 103 -1.51 6.69 -5.12
C GLU A 103 -0.42 7.15 -6.09
N TYR A 104 -0.11 6.31 -7.06
CA TYR A 104 0.81 6.61 -8.16
C TYR A 104 0.54 5.73 -9.38
N GLU A 105 1.13 6.09 -10.51
CA GLU A 105 0.99 5.37 -11.77
C GLU A 105 2.34 5.08 -12.41
N THR A 106 2.44 3.92 -13.06
CA THR A 106 3.46 3.62 -14.06
C THR A 106 2.90 3.88 -15.46
N ALA A 107 3.69 3.61 -16.49
CA ALA A 107 3.22 3.66 -17.85
C ALA A 107 2.03 2.72 -18.12
N THR A 108 1.99 1.57 -17.41
CA THR A 108 1.06 0.45 -17.65
C THR A 108 -0.04 0.33 -16.61
N ARG A 109 0.18 0.75 -15.36
CA ARG A 109 -0.72 0.46 -14.24
C ARG A 109 -0.91 1.66 -13.31
N HIS A 110 -2.05 1.65 -12.60
CA HIS A 110 -2.34 2.56 -11.50
C HIS A 110 -2.29 1.78 -10.17
N TYR A 111 -1.63 2.35 -9.18
CA TYR A 111 -1.40 1.74 -7.87
C TYR A 111 -2.02 2.53 -6.73
N ALA A 112 -2.75 1.83 -5.84
CA ALA A 112 -2.96 2.27 -4.47
C ALA A 112 -1.94 1.54 -3.59
N HIS A 113 -1.15 2.30 -2.85
CA HIS A 113 -0.08 1.76 -2.01
C HIS A 113 -0.44 1.96 -0.54
N VAL A 114 -0.37 0.87 0.21
CA VAL A 114 -0.64 0.83 1.65
C VAL A 114 0.70 0.72 2.38
N ASP A 115 1.10 1.76 3.10
CA ASP A 115 2.26 1.69 3.99
C ASP A 115 1.85 1.06 5.33
N CYS A 116 2.40 -0.12 5.64
CA CYS A 116 2.05 -0.88 6.83
C CYS A 116 3.02 -0.63 7.97
N PRO A 117 2.53 -0.59 9.23
CA PRO A 117 3.40 -0.52 10.40
C PRO A 117 4.32 -1.74 10.48
N GLY A 118 5.54 -1.53 10.98
CA GLY A 118 6.54 -2.59 11.16
C GLY A 118 6.64 -3.12 12.59
N HIS A 119 6.13 -2.38 13.57
CA HIS A 119 6.30 -2.71 14.99
C HIS A 119 5.28 -3.76 15.46
N ALA A 120 5.73 -4.69 16.32
CA ALA A 120 4.93 -5.80 16.83
C ALA A 120 3.62 -5.37 17.53
N ASP A 121 3.61 -4.22 18.20
CA ASP A 121 2.41 -3.70 18.88
C ASP A 121 1.27 -3.36 17.89
N TYR A 122 1.58 -3.17 16.60
CA TYR A 122 0.64 -2.75 15.57
C TYR A 122 0.35 -3.84 14.52
N VAL A 123 0.60 -5.10 14.85
CA VAL A 123 0.34 -6.27 13.99
C VAL A 123 -1.10 -6.28 13.46
N LYS A 124 -2.07 -5.87 14.28
CA LYS A 124 -3.48 -5.78 13.86
C LYS A 124 -3.66 -4.84 12.67
N ASN A 125 -3.03 -3.66 12.70
CA ASN A 125 -3.09 -2.70 11.61
C ASN A 125 -2.34 -3.21 10.36
N MET A 126 -1.22 -3.92 10.58
CA MET A 126 -0.49 -4.61 9.50
C MET A 126 -1.37 -5.66 8.81
N ILE A 127 -2.08 -6.50 9.56
CA ILE A 127 -2.98 -7.52 9.01
C ILE A 127 -4.09 -6.88 8.18
N THR A 128 -4.72 -5.83 8.71
CA THR A 128 -5.78 -5.09 8.00
C THR A 128 -5.26 -4.48 6.69
N GLY A 129 -4.07 -3.86 6.72
CA GLY A 129 -3.44 -3.32 5.51
C GLY A 129 -3.05 -4.41 4.51
N ALA A 130 -2.44 -5.50 4.97
CA ALA A 130 -2.02 -6.61 4.12
C ALA A 130 -3.20 -7.32 3.44
N ALA A 131 -4.35 -7.43 4.10
CA ALA A 131 -5.56 -8.02 3.52
C ALA A 131 -6.09 -7.24 2.30
N GLN A 132 -5.73 -5.96 2.16
CA GLN A 132 -6.13 -5.14 1.01
C GLN A 132 -5.25 -5.33 -0.22
N MET A 133 -4.07 -5.98 -0.09
CA MET A 133 -3.05 -6.02 -1.13
C MET A 133 -3.34 -7.07 -2.20
N ASP A 134 -3.14 -6.71 -3.45
CA ASP A 134 -3.05 -7.62 -4.59
C ASP A 134 -1.61 -8.13 -4.79
N GLY A 135 -0.64 -7.47 -4.16
CA GLY A 135 0.76 -7.85 -4.07
C GLY A 135 1.50 -7.04 -3.01
N GLY A 136 2.56 -7.59 -2.44
CA GLY A 136 3.33 -6.94 -1.39
C GLY A 136 4.77 -6.61 -1.81
N ILE A 137 5.32 -5.56 -1.20
CA ILE A 137 6.74 -5.20 -1.27
C ILE A 137 7.35 -5.50 0.09
N LEU A 138 8.13 -6.57 0.16
CA LEU A 138 8.89 -6.90 1.37
C LEU A 138 10.16 -6.05 1.43
N VAL A 139 10.25 -5.20 2.45
CA VAL A 139 11.42 -4.32 2.64
C VAL A 139 12.33 -4.90 3.71
N VAL A 140 13.58 -5.18 3.34
CA VAL A 140 14.58 -5.73 4.23
C VAL A 140 15.87 -4.90 4.13
N SER A 141 16.47 -4.55 5.26
CA SER A 141 17.75 -3.89 5.31
C SER A 141 18.87 -4.87 4.93
N ALA A 142 19.73 -4.49 3.98
CA ALA A 142 20.90 -5.28 3.60
C ALA A 142 21.90 -5.42 4.75
N ALA A 143 21.97 -4.42 5.64
CA ALA A 143 22.89 -4.43 6.79
C ALA A 143 22.42 -5.34 7.93
N ASP A 144 21.09 -5.46 8.13
CA ASP A 144 20.51 -6.19 9.27
C ASP A 144 20.00 -7.59 8.87
N GLY A 145 19.72 -7.82 7.58
CA GLY A 145 19.10 -9.05 7.11
C GLY A 145 17.64 -9.23 7.57
N PRO A 146 17.08 -10.45 7.40
CA PRO A 146 15.72 -10.74 7.84
C PRO A 146 15.62 -10.84 9.37
N MET A 147 14.93 -9.90 9.96
CA MET A 147 14.70 -9.74 11.40
C MET A 147 13.40 -10.47 11.85
N PRO A 148 13.12 -10.63 13.15
CA PRO A 148 11.96 -11.38 13.63
C PRO A 148 10.62 -10.93 13.03
N GLN A 149 10.36 -9.62 12.94
CA GLN A 149 9.13 -9.12 12.33
C GLN A 149 9.09 -9.32 10.81
N THR A 150 10.23 -9.44 10.13
CA THR A 150 10.26 -9.84 8.72
C THR A 150 9.62 -11.21 8.53
N ARG A 151 10.00 -12.18 9.37
CA ARG A 151 9.45 -13.54 9.37
C ARG A 151 7.96 -13.54 9.68
N GLU A 152 7.56 -12.79 10.70
CA GLU A 152 6.17 -12.63 11.10
C GLU A 152 5.31 -12.01 9.98
N HIS A 153 5.80 -10.97 9.33
CA HIS A 153 5.07 -10.29 8.25
C HIS A 153 4.91 -11.17 7.00
N ILE A 154 5.92 -11.97 6.65
CA ILE A 154 5.81 -12.94 5.55
C ILE A 154 4.74 -13.98 5.87
N LEU A 155 4.74 -14.53 7.09
CA LEU A 155 3.74 -15.48 7.55
C LEU A 155 2.33 -14.88 7.50
N LEU A 156 2.15 -13.68 8.03
CA LEU A 156 0.86 -12.99 8.06
C LEU A 156 0.38 -12.65 6.64
N ALA A 157 1.25 -12.15 5.76
CA ALA A 157 0.92 -11.92 4.36
C ALA A 157 0.42 -13.19 3.67
N ARG A 158 1.05 -14.35 3.96
CA ARG A 158 0.60 -15.64 3.46
C ARG A 158 -0.77 -16.03 4.01
N GLN A 159 -1.02 -15.83 5.31
CA GLN A 159 -2.28 -16.16 5.96
C GLN A 159 -3.46 -15.30 5.49
N VAL A 160 -3.24 -14.02 5.23
CA VAL A 160 -4.30 -13.12 4.70
C VAL A 160 -4.48 -13.26 3.19
N GLY A 161 -3.66 -14.08 2.52
CA GLY A 161 -3.84 -14.42 1.11
C GLY A 161 -3.20 -13.44 0.13
N VAL A 162 -2.15 -12.69 0.51
CA VAL A 162 -1.36 -11.90 -0.45
C VAL A 162 -0.76 -12.85 -1.48
N PRO A 163 -1.11 -12.71 -2.77
CA PRO A 163 -0.77 -13.73 -3.77
C PRO A 163 0.69 -13.69 -4.21
N SER A 164 1.32 -12.53 -4.21
CA SER A 164 2.67 -12.31 -4.72
C SER A 164 3.44 -11.29 -3.90
N LEU A 165 4.74 -11.52 -3.74
CA LEU A 165 5.67 -10.59 -3.09
C LEU A 165 6.80 -10.21 -4.05
N VAL A 166 7.27 -8.97 -3.96
CA VAL A 166 8.53 -8.49 -4.54
C VAL A 166 9.38 -8.01 -3.38
N VAL A 167 10.69 -8.20 -3.43
CA VAL A 167 11.60 -7.78 -2.35
C VAL A 167 12.35 -6.53 -2.75
N PHE A 168 12.40 -5.55 -1.85
CA PHE A 168 13.33 -4.44 -1.92
C PHE A 168 14.36 -4.56 -0.79
N MET A 169 15.59 -4.94 -1.15
CA MET A 169 16.72 -4.98 -0.24
C MET A 169 17.28 -3.56 -0.11
N ASN A 170 16.89 -2.90 0.97
CA ASN A 170 17.18 -1.49 1.25
C ASN A 170 18.50 -1.29 1.98
N LYS A 171 18.99 -0.04 2.01
CA LYS A 171 20.21 0.39 2.72
C LYS A 171 21.48 -0.29 2.22
N VAL A 172 21.58 -0.60 0.93
CA VAL A 172 22.81 -1.19 0.36
C VAL A 172 24.01 -0.24 0.45
N ASP A 173 23.75 1.06 0.59
CA ASP A 173 24.75 2.10 0.87
C ASP A 173 25.47 1.94 2.21
N MET A 174 24.95 1.11 3.11
CA MET A 174 25.56 0.84 4.43
C MET A 174 26.41 -0.43 4.45
N VAL A 175 26.53 -1.15 3.32
CA VAL A 175 27.22 -2.43 3.22
C VAL A 175 28.24 -2.35 2.10
N ASP A 176 29.53 -2.38 2.47
CA ASP A 176 30.63 -2.34 1.50
C ASP A 176 31.00 -3.74 0.96
N ASP A 177 30.51 -4.80 1.60
CA ASP A 177 30.82 -6.20 1.27
C ASP A 177 29.69 -6.83 0.43
N GLU A 178 29.96 -7.06 -0.84
CA GLU A 178 29.02 -7.70 -1.76
C GLU A 178 28.68 -9.14 -1.35
N GLU A 179 29.61 -9.90 -0.74
CA GLU A 179 29.37 -11.27 -0.29
C GLU A 179 28.31 -11.29 0.84
N LEU A 180 28.31 -10.27 1.70
CA LEU A 180 27.30 -10.13 2.74
C LEU A 180 25.90 -9.85 2.15
N VAL A 181 25.84 -9.02 1.12
CA VAL A 181 24.58 -8.73 0.42
C VAL A 181 24.02 -9.98 -0.26
N GLU A 182 24.89 -10.80 -0.86
CA GLU A 182 24.49 -12.08 -1.47
C GLU A 182 24.00 -13.09 -0.43
N LEU A 183 24.66 -13.14 0.74
CA LEU A 183 24.24 -14.01 1.85
C LEU A 183 22.85 -13.63 2.36
N VAL A 184 22.57 -12.34 2.53
CA VAL A 184 21.24 -11.85 2.92
C VAL A 184 20.19 -12.19 1.86
N GLU A 185 20.54 -12.10 0.58
CA GLU A 185 19.64 -12.51 -0.51
C GLU A 185 19.31 -14.01 -0.43
N MET A 186 20.31 -14.87 -0.22
CA MET A 186 20.11 -16.31 -0.07
C MET A 186 19.19 -16.62 1.12
N GLU A 187 19.44 -16.01 2.28
CA GLU A 187 18.60 -16.19 3.46
C GLU A 187 17.15 -15.76 3.21
N LEU A 188 16.95 -14.66 2.47
CA LEU A 188 15.60 -14.21 2.10
C LEU A 188 14.90 -15.19 1.18
N ARG A 189 15.57 -15.75 0.18
CA ARG A 189 15.00 -16.75 -0.73
C ARG A 189 14.60 -18.02 0.01
N GLU A 190 15.45 -18.52 0.91
CA GLU A 190 15.13 -19.66 1.77
C GLU A 190 13.93 -19.37 2.67
N LEU A 191 13.88 -18.18 3.28
CA LEU A 191 12.80 -17.76 4.15
C LEU A 191 11.47 -17.66 3.42
N LEU A 192 11.45 -17.07 2.22
CA LEU A 192 10.27 -16.96 1.38
C LEU A 192 9.76 -18.34 0.96
N SER A 193 10.67 -19.23 0.57
CA SER A 193 10.36 -20.62 0.20
C SER A 193 9.78 -21.40 1.40
N PHE A 194 10.32 -21.20 2.60
CA PHE A 194 9.81 -21.81 3.83
C PHE A 194 8.35 -21.41 4.09
N TYR A 195 7.96 -20.17 3.82
CA TYR A 195 6.58 -19.68 3.94
C TYR A 195 5.75 -19.89 2.67
N GLN A 196 6.18 -20.79 1.77
CA GLN A 196 5.45 -21.18 0.56
C GLN A 196 5.24 -20.06 -0.47
N PHE A 197 6.12 -19.09 -0.52
CA PHE A 197 6.28 -18.21 -1.66
C PHE A 197 7.36 -18.78 -2.58
N PRO A 198 7.33 -18.53 -3.91
CA PRO A 198 8.33 -19.03 -4.85
C PRO A 198 9.65 -18.25 -4.72
N GLY A 199 10.40 -18.51 -3.63
CA GLY A 199 11.57 -17.72 -3.22
C GLY A 199 12.65 -17.59 -4.30
N ASP A 200 12.82 -18.61 -5.16
CA ASP A 200 13.81 -18.58 -6.24
C ASP A 200 13.40 -17.64 -7.38
N ASP A 201 12.08 -17.51 -7.63
CA ASP A 201 11.54 -16.73 -8.75
C ASP A 201 11.20 -15.27 -8.36
N ILE A 202 11.15 -14.97 -7.06
CA ILE A 202 10.77 -13.63 -6.57
C ILE A 202 11.84 -12.60 -6.97
N PRO A 203 11.46 -11.49 -7.63
CA PRO A 203 12.37 -10.40 -7.90
C PRO A 203 12.90 -9.76 -6.60
N ILE A 204 14.21 -9.61 -6.49
CA ILE A 204 14.88 -8.93 -5.40
C ILE A 204 15.64 -7.74 -5.98
N VAL A 205 15.18 -6.53 -5.69
CA VAL A 205 15.84 -5.29 -6.11
C VAL A 205 16.68 -4.75 -4.96
N LYS A 206 17.95 -4.47 -5.22
CA LYS A 206 18.94 -4.00 -4.24
C LYS A 206 19.14 -2.49 -4.43
N GLY A 207 18.86 -1.68 -3.41
CA GLY A 207 18.96 -0.23 -3.54
C GLY A 207 18.94 0.53 -2.22
N SER A 208 18.89 1.85 -2.33
CA SER A 208 18.79 2.76 -1.19
C SER A 208 17.62 3.74 -1.39
N ALA A 209 16.54 3.52 -0.64
CA ALA A 209 15.39 4.41 -0.64
C ALA A 209 15.75 5.83 -0.19
N LEU A 210 16.74 5.96 0.72
CA LEU A 210 17.21 7.26 1.19
C LEU A 210 17.90 8.07 0.11
N HIS A 211 18.75 7.45 -0.71
CA HIS A 211 19.42 8.10 -1.84
C HIS A 211 18.42 8.49 -2.94
N ALA A 212 17.42 7.65 -3.21
CA ALA A 212 16.32 7.98 -4.10
C ALA A 212 15.52 9.19 -3.60
N LEU A 213 15.17 9.22 -2.31
CA LEU A 213 14.43 10.31 -1.69
C LEU A 213 15.23 11.62 -1.68
N LYS A 214 16.55 11.56 -1.44
CA LYS A 214 17.44 12.74 -1.48
C LYS A 214 17.83 13.19 -2.88
N GLY A 215 17.62 12.35 -3.92
CA GLY A 215 18.09 12.60 -5.28
C GLY A 215 19.62 12.58 -5.37
N THR A 216 20.25 11.63 -4.68
CA THR A 216 21.69 11.40 -4.68
C THR A 216 21.97 9.97 -5.10
N GLU A 217 23.13 9.74 -5.76
CA GLU A 217 23.56 8.40 -6.21
C GLU A 217 22.47 7.61 -6.97
N ASP A 218 22.06 8.12 -8.12
CA ASP A 218 20.94 7.58 -8.92
C ASP A 218 21.02 6.08 -9.16
N LYS A 219 22.22 5.52 -9.33
CA LYS A 219 22.43 4.09 -9.60
C LYS A 219 21.91 3.15 -8.51
N ILE A 220 22.01 3.54 -7.24
CA ILE A 220 21.49 2.77 -6.10
C ILE A 220 20.18 3.37 -5.57
N GLY A 221 19.86 4.61 -5.95
CA GLY A 221 18.66 5.35 -5.57
C GLY A 221 17.56 5.26 -6.62
N ARG A 222 17.43 6.33 -7.42
CA ARG A 222 16.36 6.52 -8.41
C ARG A 222 16.21 5.35 -9.39
N ASP A 223 17.30 4.86 -9.98
CA ASP A 223 17.27 3.78 -10.96
C ASP A 223 16.71 2.48 -10.35
N LYS A 224 17.00 2.23 -9.07
CA LYS A 224 16.50 1.07 -8.36
C LYS A 224 15.02 1.18 -7.98
N ILE A 225 14.49 2.38 -7.79
CA ILE A 225 13.04 2.57 -7.65
C ILE A 225 12.33 2.28 -8.98
N ILE A 226 12.89 2.72 -10.09
CA ILE A 226 12.35 2.43 -11.44
C ILE A 226 12.40 0.91 -11.70
N GLU A 227 13.51 0.25 -11.37
CA GLU A 227 13.65 -1.22 -11.48
C GLU A 227 12.63 -1.95 -10.60
N LEU A 228 12.40 -1.49 -9.37
CA LEU A 228 11.37 -2.03 -8.48
C LEU A 228 9.98 -1.91 -9.10
N MET A 229 9.63 -0.75 -9.65
CA MET A 229 8.34 -0.56 -10.28
C MET A 229 8.16 -1.43 -11.52
N ALA A 230 9.20 -1.61 -12.33
CA ALA A 230 9.19 -2.54 -13.47
C ALA A 230 9.04 -4.01 -13.02
N ALA A 231 9.68 -4.39 -11.91
CA ALA A 231 9.52 -5.72 -11.32
C ALA A 231 8.08 -5.94 -10.82
N ILE A 232 7.48 -4.95 -10.17
CA ILE A 232 6.08 -4.99 -9.71
C ILE A 232 5.12 -5.10 -10.91
N ASP A 233 5.32 -4.28 -11.95
CA ASP A 233 4.51 -4.30 -13.18
C ASP A 233 4.53 -5.67 -13.88
N SER A 234 5.67 -6.35 -13.88
CA SER A 234 5.84 -7.63 -14.57
C SER A 234 5.48 -8.85 -13.74
N TYR A 235 5.78 -8.82 -12.44
CA TYR A 235 5.69 -10.00 -11.57
C TYR A 235 4.34 -10.14 -10.86
N ILE A 236 3.74 -9.04 -10.41
CA ILE A 236 2.45 -9.09 -9.72
C ILE A 236 1.33 -9.20 -10.77
N PRO A 237 0.52 -10.29 -10.74
CA PRO A 237 -0.55 -10.48 -11.71
C PRO A 237 -1.69 -9.48 -11.49
N GLU A 238 -2.40 -9.15 -12.57
CA GLU A 238 -3.63 -8.38 -12.46
C GLU A 238 -4.70 -9.19 -11.72
N PRO A 239 -5.32 -8.61 -10.68
CA PRO A 239 -6.32 -9.32 -9.92
C PRO A 239 -7.61 -9.51 -10.72
N THR A 240 -8.14 -10.72 -10.71
CA THR A 240 -9.46 -11.01 -11.29
C THR A 240 -10.55 -10.51 -10.34
N ARG A 241 -11.32 -9.51 -10.76
CA ARG A 241 -12.41 -8.93 -9.97
C ARG A 241 -13.74 -9.63 -10.27
N ALA A 242 -14.43 -10.11 -9.25
CA ALA A 242 -15.74 -10.74 -9.37
C ALA A 242 -16.85 -9.67 -9.45
N LEU A 243 -17.00 -9.02 -10.61
CA LEU A 243 -17.92 -7.90 -10.82
C LEU A 243 -19.40 -8.32 -10.92
N ASP A 244 -19.66 -9.57 -11.24
CA ASP A 244 -20.99 -10.19 -11.41
C ASP A 244 -21.62 -10.66 -10.10
N LYS A 245 -20.88 -10.61 -8.99
CA LYS A 245 -21.39 -10.95 -7.66
C LYS A 245 -22.04 -9.77 -6.97
N PRO A 246 -22.88 -10.01 -5.94
CA PRO A 246 -23.37 -8.94 -5.07
C PRO A 246 -22.22 -8.11 -4.48
N PHE A 247 -22.45 -6.81 -4.33
CA PHE A 247 -21.48 -5.93 -3.69
C PHE A 247 -21.16 -6.40 -2.27
N SER A 248 -19.86 -6.48 -1.96
CA SER A 248 -19.35 -6.77 -0.63
C SER A 248 -18.08 -5.94 -0.36
N MET A 249 -18.08 -5.28 0.78
CA MET A 249 -16.97 -4.48 1.26
C MET A 249 -16.80 -4.70 2.78
N PRO A 250 -15.75 -5.40 3.23
CA PRO A 250 -15.41 -5.44 4.64
C PRO A 250 -15.14 -4.03 5.16
N VAL A 251 -15.75 -3.70 6.30
CA VAL A 251 -15.53 -2.41 6.95
C VAL A 251 -14.24 -2.49 7.75
N GLU A 252 -13.31 -1.61 7.46
CA GLU A 252 -11.97 -1.55 8.09
C GLU A 252 -11.90 -0.46 9.14
N ASP A 253 -12.46 0.71 8.84
CA ASP A 253 -12.50 1.84 9.76
C ASP A 253 -13.84 2.55 9.69
N VAL A 254 -14.23 3.18 10.81
CA VAL A 254 -15.48 3.93 10.93
C VAL A 254 -15.22 5.22 11.70
N PHE A 255 -15.54 6.34 11.10
CA PHE A 255 -15.41 7.65 11.72
C PHE A 255 -16.59 8.56 11.39
N SER A 256 -16.76 9.60 12.17
CA SER A 256 -17.84 10.58 11.96
C SER A 256 -17.28 11.89 11.43
N ILE A 257 -17.84 12.38 10.34
CA ILE A 257 -17.53 13.69 9.78
C ILE A 257 -18.66 14.64 10.14
N GLN A 258 -18.33 15.74 10.79
CA GLN A 258 -19.31 16.77 11.17
C GLN A 258 -20.01 17.32 9.91
N GLY A 259 -21.35 17.23 9.88
CA GLY A 259 -22.18 17.64 8.74
C GLY A 259 -22.32 16.61 7.62
N ARG A 260 -21.64 15.46 7.70
CA ARG A 260 -21.75 14.36 6.73
C ARG A 260 -22.22 13.03 7.34
N GLY A 261 -22.13 12.87 8.66
CA GLY A 261 -22.53 11.65 9.36
C GLY A 261 -21.41 10.63 9.49
N THR A 262 -21.78 9.37 9.62
CA THR A 262 -20.84 8.25 9.77
C THR A 262 -20.27 7.86 8.42
N VAL A 263 -18.94 7.67 8.38
CA VAL A 263 -18.19 7.21 7.21
C VAL A 263 -17.60 5.85 7.55
N ALA A 264 -17.79 4.88 6.68
CA ALA A 264 -17.13 3.59 6.74
C ALA A 264 -16.17 3.47 5.57
N THR A 265 -14.97 2.97 5.82
CA THR A 265 -13.96 2.71 4.80
C THR A 265 -13.68 1.23 4.69
N GLY A 266 -13.24 0.79 3.52
CA GLY A 266 -12.87 -0.57 3.25
C GLY A 266 -12.56 -0.81 1.77
N ARG A 267 -12.00 -1.97 1.48
CA ARG A 267 -11.77 -2.44 0.12
C ARG A 267 -13.03 -3.13 -0.42
N VAL A 268 -13.47 -2.76 -1.63
CA VAL A 268 -14.51 -3.52 -2.34
C VAL A 268 -13.93 -4.86 -2.80
N GLU A 269 -14.38 -5.96 -2.22
CA GLU A 269 -13.91 -7.31 -2.57
C GLU A 269 -14.60 -7.85 -3.82
N GLN A 270 -15.89 -7.58 -3.97
CA GLN A 270 -16.69 -8.08 -5.10
C GLN A 270 -17.87 -7.16 -5.41
N GLY A 271 -18.41 -7.33 -6.60
CA GLY A 271 -19.56 -6.59 -7.07
C GLY A 271 -19.25 -5.16 -7.48
N ILE A 272 -20.31 -4.42 -7.75
CA ILE A 272 -20.28 -3.01 -8.16
C ILE A 272 -21.25 -2.25 -7.28
N VAL A 273 -20.84 -1.09 -6.80
CA VAL A 273 -21.70 -0.13 -6.10
C VAL A 273 -21.63 1.22 -6.80
N ARG A 274 -22.77 1.91 -6.91
CA ARG A 274 -22.85 3.24 -7.52
C ARG A 274 -23.29 4.27 -6.47
N THR A 275 -22.97 5.53 -6.75
CA THR A 275 -23.41 6.64 -5.91
C THR A 275 -24.92 6.65 -5.78
N GLY A 276 -25.39 6.76 -4.52
CA GLY A 276 -26.83 6.83 -4.22
C GLY A 276 -27.51 5.48 -4.15
N GLU A 277 -26.80 4.36 -4.35
CA GLU A 277 -27.33 3.03 -4.09
C GLU A 277 -27.37 2.76 -2.58
N GLU A 278 -28.42 2.06 -2.13
CA GLU A 278 -28.54 1.62 -0.74
C GLU A 278 -27.82 0.29 -0.54
N GLY A 279 -27.15 0.15 0.60
CA GLY A 279 -26.48 -1.07 1.01
C GLY A 279 -26.82 -1.46 2.44
N ASP A 280 -26.76 -2.75 2.73
CA ASP A 280 -26.95 -3.29 4.08
C ASP A 280 -25.63 -3.37 4.81
N ILE A 281 -25.59 -2.89 6.06
CA ILE A 281 -24.48 -3.13 6.98
C ILE A 281 -24.78 -4.42 7.74
N VAL A 282 -23.95 -5.43 7.52
CA VAL A 282 -24.08 -6.75 8.16
C VAL A 282 -22.97 -6.91 9.19
N GLY A 283 -23.31 -7.38 10.37
CA GLY A 283 -22.33 -7.61 11.45
C GLY A 283 -22.91 -8.46 12.58
N ILE A 284 -22.02 -8.88 13.48
CA ILE A 284 -22.40 -9.54 14.73
C ILE A 284 -22.83 -8.44 15.70
N THR A 285 -24.07 -8.46 16.15
CA THR A 285 -24.62 -7.59 17.20
C THR A 285 -24.27 -8.13 18.60
#